data_c8d7a99220e763f89f47747549eaaa1f
#
_entry.id   c8d7a99220e763f89f47747549eaaa1f
#
_cell.length_a   1.000
_cell.length_b   1.000
_cell.length_c   1.000
_cell.angle_alpha   90.00
_cell.angle_beta   90.00
_cell.angle_gamma   90.00
#
_symmetry.space_group_name_H-M   'P 1'
#
loop_
_entity.id
_entity.type
_entity.pdbx_description
1 polymer ?
#
loop_
_entity_poly.entity_id
_entity_poly.type
_entity_poly.pdbx_seq_one_letter_code
_entity_poly.pdbx_strand_id
1 'polypeptide(L)'
;VGHWSFTEMRSAFGWDLETYLYFGGYPGAAHLVADPPRWRSYVAQAMIETTIARDVLLMSRVEKPALLRRLFELGCRHSGQILSFTKMLGQLQDAGNTVTLAHYLDLLGGAGMLTGLQKYAGTAVRQRGSSPKLQVLNTALMTAQSGLTIEGAQADCEYWGRLVESAVGAHLANAAAVGERWTRSAEAVT
;
A
#
# COMPACT_ATOMS: atom_id res chain seq x y z
N VAL A 1 6.51 -5.80 -9.54
CA VAL A 1 5.86 -7.13 -9.38
C VAL A 1 4.37 -6.90 -9.41
N GLY A 2 3.65 -7.53 -10.36
CA GLY A 2 2.19 -7.41 -10.43
C GLY A 2 1.52 -7.99 -9.18
N HIS A 3 0.53 -7.29 -8.67
CA HIS A 3 -0.30 -7.77 -7.57
C HIS A 3 -1.48 -8.55 -8.17
N TRP A 4 -1.72 -9.76 -7.69
CA TRP A 4 -2.86 -10.55 -8.12
C TRP A 4 -4.14 -10.09 -7.43
N SER A 5 -5.21 -10.05 -8.19
CA SER A 5 -6.56 -9.78 -7.69
C SER A 5 -7.10 -10.94 -6.85
N PHE A 6 -8.17 -10.68 -6.08
CA PHE A 6 -8.88 -11.75 -5.36
C PHE A 6 -9.33 -12.89 -6.29
N THR A 7 -9.82 -12.55 -7.49
CA THR A 7 -10.30 -13.58 -8.44
C THR A 7 -9.16 -14.48 -8.90
N GLU A 8 -7.98 -13.93 -9.16
CA GLU A 8 -6.80 -14.72 -9.56
C GLU A 8 -6.32 -15.61 -8.41
N MET A 9 -6.19 -15.05 -7.18
CA MET A 9 -5.78 -15.83 -6.00
C MET A 9 -6.79 -16.94 -5.67
N ARG A 10 -8.10 -16.66 -5.78
CA ARG A 10 -9.15 -17.66 -5.60
C ARG A 10 -9.07 -18.78 -6.65
N SER A 11 -8.87 -18.43 -7.92
CA SER A 11 -8.77 -19.41 -8.99
C SER A 11 -7.54 -20.30 -8.87
N ALA A 12 -6.41 -19.75 -8.46
CA ALA A 12 -5.14 -20.49 -8.40
C ALA A 12 -4.95 -21.28 -7.10
N PHE A 13 -5.43 -20.76 -5.96
CA PHE A 13 -5.13 -21.30 -4.63
C PHE A 13 -6.38 -21.63 -3.80
N GLY A 14 -7.59 -21.40 -4.33
CA GLY A 14 -8.85 -21.67 -3.62
C GLY A 14 -9.12 -20.73 -2.45
N TRP A 15 -8.50 -19.57 -2.41
CA TRP A 15 -8.60 -18.64 -1.28
C TRP A 15 -10.00 -18.06 -1.16
N ASP A 16 -10.48 -17.94 0.07
CA ASP A 16 -11.63 -17.10 0.42
C ASP A 16 -11.23 -15.63 0.53
N LEU A 17 -12.21 -14.77 0.72
CA LEU A 17 -12.00 -13.33 0.80
C LEU A 17 -11.17 -12.94 2.03
N GLU A 18 -11.39 -13.58 3.16
CA GLU A 18 -10.73 -13.28 4.43
C GLU A 18 -9.22 -13.60 4.35
N THR A 19 -8.89 -14.74 3.77
CA THR A 19 -7.51 -15.13 3.47
C THR A 19 -6.84 -14.09 2.56
N TYR A 20 -7.53 -13.68 1.49
CA TYR A 20 -7.00 -12.67 0.59
C TYR A 20 -6.81 -11.31 1.26
N LEU A 21 -7.77 -10.86 2.06
CA LEU A 21 -7.66 -9.58 2.78
C LEU A 21 -6.45 -9.54 3.70
N TYR A 22 -6.16 -10.66 4.38
CA TYR A 22 -5.03 -10.72 5.31
C TYR A 22 -3.71 -11.00 4.60
N PHE A 23 -3.63 -12.02 3.74
CA PHE A 23 -2.37 -12.45 3.11
C PHE A 23 -2.05 -11.69 1.81
N GLY A 24 -3.00 -10.94 1.26
CA GLY A 24 -2.81 -10.12 0.06
C GLY A 24 -2.61 -10.89 -1.23
N GLY A 25 -2.28 -10.17 -2.30
CA GLY A 25 -2.19 -10.70 -3.66
C GLY A 25 -0.75 -10.98 -4.13
N TYR A 26 0.10 -11.61 -3.31
CA TYR A 26 1.42 -12.08 -3.71
C TYR A 26 1.42 -13.60 -3.95
N PRO A 27 1.32 -14.08 -5.20
CA PRO A 27 1.25 -15.52 -5.48
C PRO A 27 2.49 -16.28 -5.01
N GLY A 28 3.67 -15.66 -5.03
CA GLY A 28 4.90 -16.26 -4.54
C GLY A 28 4.91 -16.55 -3.03
N ALA A 29 4.03 -15.87 -2.25
CA ALA A 29 3.88 -16.09 -0.82
C ALA A 29 2.75 -17.07 -0.47
N ALA A 30 1.95 -17.49 -1.44
CA ALA A 30 0.72 -18.26 -1.21
C ALA A 30 0.97 -19.62 -0.52
N HIS A 31 2.07 -20.29 -0.85
CA HIS A 31 2.42 -21.58 -0.25
C HIS A 31 2.88 -21.47 1.22
N LEU A 32 3.10 -20.26 1.73
CA LEU A 32 3.57 -20.00 3.10
C LEU A 32 2.45 -19.67 4.08
N VAL A 33 1.20 -19.54 3.63
CA VAL A 33 0.09 -19.12 4.50
C VAL A 33 -0.23 -20.12 5.62
N ALA A 34 0.13 -21.40 5.43
CA ALA A 34 0.02 -22.42 6.46
C ALA A 34 1.04 -22.23 7.62
N ASP A 35 2.08 -21.40 7.42
CA ASP A 35 3.09 -21.03 8.41
C ASP A 35 3.19 -19.49 8.47
N PRO A 36 2.27 -18.82 9.21
CA PRO A 36 2.19 -17.35 9.25
C PRO A 36 3.49 -16.65 9.69
N PRO A 37 4.29 -17.14 10.63
CA PRO A 37 5.59 -16.57 10.95
C PRO A 37 6.56 -16.55 9.77
N ARG A 38 6.63 -17.66 9.03
CA ARG A 38 7.47 -17.80 7.83
C ARG A 38 6.96 -16.93 6.69
N TRP A 39 5.65 -16.88 6.48
CA TRP A 39 5.02 -15.99 5.51
C TRP A 39 5.36 -14.51 5.81
N ARG A 40 5.24 -14.10 7.07
CA ARG A 40 5.57 -12.73 7.51
C ARG A 40 7.03 -12.39 7.24
N SER A 41 7.94 -13.29 7.60
CA SER A 41 9.37 -13.12 7.34
C SER A 41 9.66 -13.00 5.84
N TYR A 42 9.02 -13.82 5.02
CA TYR A 42 9.16 -13.78 3.56
C TYR A 42 8.68 -12.43 2.98
N VAL A 43 7.48 -11.97 3.37
CA VAL A 43 6.95 -10.68 2.90
C VAL A 43 7.86 -9.53 3.35
N ALA A 44 8.30 -9.53 4.61
CA ALA A 44 9.17 -8.47 5.13
C ALA A 44 10.52 -8.43 4.40
N GLN A 45 11.20 -9.56 4.24
CA GLN A 45 12.57 -9.60 3.73
C GLN A 45 12.61 -9.68 2.20
N ALA A 46 11.83 -10.59 1.59
CA ALA A 46 11.90 -10.82 0.15
C ALA A 46 11.06 -9.82 -0.66
N MET A 47 9.97 -9.28 -0.09
CA MET A 47 9.13 -8.30 -0.78
C MET A 47 9.46 -6.87 -0.37
N ILE A 48 9.37 -6.53 0.92
CA ILE A 48 9.53 -5.14 1.38
C ILE A 48 10.99 -4.69 1.26
N GLU A 49 11.91 -5.35 1.97
CA GLU A 49 13.31 -4.92 1.99
C GLU A 49 13.98 -5.00 0.63
N THR A 50 13.69 -6.05 -0.14
CA THR A 50 14.25 -6.19 -1.49
C THR A 50 13.75 -5.11 -2.43
N THR A 51 12.45 -4.79 -2.42
CA THR A 51 11.88 -3.72 -3.26
C THR A 51 12.44 -2.35 -2.86
N ILE A 52 12.50 -2.05 -1.56
CA ILE A 52 13.11 -0.79 -1.09
C ILE A 52 14.58 -0.73 -1.50
N ALA A 53 15.37 -1.78 -1.25
CA ALA A 53 16.80 -1.76 -1.51
C ALA A 53 17.16 -1.75 -3.00
N ARG A 54 16.45 -2.52 -3.83
CA ARG A 54 16.75 -2.67 -5.27
C ARG A 54 15.97 -1.70 -6.14
N ASP A 55 14.65 -1.63 -5.96
CA ASP A 55 13.80 -0.90 -6.89
C ASP A 55 13.77 0.59 -6.57
N VAL A 56 13.86 0.97 -5.30
CA VAL A 56 13.83 2.38 -4.91
C VAL A 56 15.23 2.97 -4.76
N LEU A 57 16.09 2.36 -3.89
CA LEU A 57 17.38 2.95 -3.54
C LEU A 57 18.43 2.86 -4.65
N LEU A 58 18.39 1.81 -5.49
CA LEU A 58 19.34 1.68 -6.61
C LEU A 58 18.90 2.46 -7.86
N MET A 59 17.58 2.60 -8.08
CA MET A 59 17.06 3.28 -9.27
C MET A 59 16.85 4.79 -9.07
N SER A 60 16.87 5.26 -7.84
CA SER A 60 16.61 6.67 -7.50
C SER A 60 17.61 7.16 -6.44
N ARG A 61 18.04 8.41 -6.60
CA ARG A 61 18.88 9.04 -5.57
C ARG A 61 18.03 9.37 -4.35
N VAL A 62 18.14 8.54 -3.31
CA VAL A 62 17.48 8.73 -2.01
C VAL A 62 18.53 9.19 -0.99
N GLU A 63 18.42 10.42 -0.52
CA GLU A 63 19.39 10.98 0.43
C GLU A 63 19.23 10.41 1.84
N LYS A 64 18.01 10.02 2.22
CA LYS A 64 17.65 9.50 3.55
C LYS A 64 16.92 8.16 3.48
N PRO A 65 17.64 7.04 3.26
CA PRO A 65 17.00 5.71 3.14
C PRO A 65 16.21 5.30 4.39
N ALA A 66 16.68 5.67 5.59
CA ALA A 66 15.97 5.38 6.83
C ALA A 66 14.62 6.13 6.91
N LEU A 67 14.56 7.37 6.42
CA LEU A 67 13.32 8.14 6.35
C LEU A 67 12.32 7.49 5.37
N LEU A 68 12.78 7.01 4.22
CA LEU A 68 11.94 6.32 3.24
C LEU A 68 11.28 5.08 3.88
N ARG A 69 12.05 4.25 4.62
CA ARG A 69 11.51 3.08 5.34
C ARG A 69 10.47 3.48 6.39
N ARG A 70 10.77 4.48 7.21
CA ARG A 70 9.84 4.99 8.23
C ARG A 70 8.57 5.56 7.61
N LEU A 71 8.66 6.24 6.47
CA LEU A 71 7.49 6.73 5.73
C LEU A 71 6.63 5.56 5.23
N PHE A 72 7.26 4.51 4.71
CA PHE A 72 6.56 3.31 4.29
C PHE A 72 5.83 2.63 5.46
N GLU A 73 6.51 2.43 6.60
CA GLU A 73 5.91 1.87 7.82
C GLU A 73 4.75 2.74 8.33
N LEU A 74 4.92 4.07 8.34
CA LEU A 74 3.86 5.01 8.70
C LEU A 74 2.67 4.87 7.76
N GLY A 75 2.93 4.77 6.45
CA GLY A 75 1.92 4.59 5.42
C GLY A 75 1.13 3.29 5.58
N CYS A 76 1.79 2.19 5.94
CA CYS A 76 1.13 0.92 6.25
C CYS A 76 0.20 1.03 7.47
N ARG A 77 0.66 1.72 8.54
CA ARG A 77 -0.15 1.95 9.74
C ARG A 77 -1.37 2.84 9.49
N HIS A 78 -1.30 3.76 8.53
CA HIS A 78 -2.34 4.73 8.20
C HIS A 78 -3.00 4.48 6.83
N SER A 79 -2.83 3.30 6.24
CA SER A 79 -3.50 2.97 4.97
C SER A 79 -5.02 3.05 5.13
N GLY A 80 -5.69 3.63 4.13
CA GLY A 80 -7.10 3.95 4.18
C GLY A 80 -7.41 5.32 4.82
N GLN A 81 -6.43 5.99 5.45
CA GLN A 81 -6.65 7.25 6.19
C GLN A 81 -6.05 8.46 5.46
N ILE A 82 -6.66 9.63 5.68
CA ILE A 82 -6.13 10.90 5.20
C ILE A 82 -5.11 11.42 6.22
N LEU A 83 -3.87 11.59 5.80
CA LEU A 83 -2.79 12.10 6.65
C LEU A 83 -2.07 13.25 5.95
N SER A 84 -2.07 14.45 6.54
CA SER A 84 -1.35 15.58 5.96
C SER A 84 0.16 15.40 6.06
N PHE A 85 0.90 15.95 5.11
CA PHE A 85 2.37 15.94 5.16
C PHE A 85 2.92 16.58 6.43
N THR A 86 2.28 17.61 6.96
CA THR A 86 2.67 18.24 8.24
C THR A 86 2.52 17.26 9.42
N LYS A 87 1.43 16.47 9.45
CA LYS A 87 1.27 15.43 10.47
C LYS A 87 2.28 14.29 10.31
N MET A 88 2.63 13.93 9.07
CA MET A 88 3.70 12.95 8.80
C MET A 88 5.04 13.46 9.31
N LEU A 89 5.38 14.74 9.07
CA LEU A 89 6.60 15.36 9.58
C LEU A 89 6.69 15.27 11.11
N GLY A 90 5.59 15.51 11.81
CA GLY A 90 5.55 15.42 13.28
C GLY A 90 5.73 14.01 13.85
N GLN A 91 5.51 12.98 13.04
CA GLN A 91 5.65 11.57 13.44
C GLN A 91 6.95 10.91 12.98
N LEU A 92 7.69 11.56 12.08
CA LEU A 92 8.91 11.02 11.48
C LEU A 92 10.12 11.81 11.94
N GLN A 93 11.11 11.11 12.51
CA GLN A 93 12.40 11.72 12.85
C GLN A 93 13.17 12.04 11.57
N ASP A 94 13.88 13.16 11.56
CA ASP A 94 14.70 13.65 10.44
C ASP A 94 13.93 13.80 9.11
N ALA A 95 12.64 14.06 9.19
CA ALA A 95 11.75 14.08 8.03
C ALA A 95 12.09 15.18 7.00
N GLY A 96 12.86 16.20 7.41
CA GLY A 96 13.23 17.31 6.54
C GLY A 96 12.03 18.22 6.25
N ASN A 97 11.47 18.10 5.05
CA ASN A 97 10.34 18.93 4.62
C ASN A 97 9.24 18.10 3.90
N THR A 98 8.10 18.73 3.67
CA THR A 98 6.96 18.08 3.01
C THR A 98 7.24 17.67 1.56
N VAL A 99 8.14 18.37 0.86
CA VAL A 99 8.52 18.06 -0.52
C VAL A 99 9.30 16.75 -0.58
N THR A 100 10.21 16.52 0.37
CA THR A 100 10.94 15.26 0.50
C THR A 100 9.98 14.08 0.75
N LEU A 101 9.01 14.26 1.64
CA LEU A 101 8.01 13.22 1.92
C LEU A 101 7.11 12.92 0.71
N ALA A 102 6.69 13.96 -0.01
CA ALA A 102 5.90 13.80 -1.24
C ALA A 102 6.70 13.03 -2.30
N HIS A 103 7.96 13.40 -2.52
CA HIS A 103 8.84 12.70 -3.45
C HIS A 103 9.05 11.23 -3.04
N TYR A 104 9.27 10.94 -1.76
CA TYR A 104 9.43 9.56 -1.28
C TYR A 104 8.15 8.74 -1.41
N LEU A 105 6.99 9.38 -1.21
CA LEU A 105 5.70 8.73 -1.44
C LEU A 105 5.50 8.38 -2.92
N ASP A 106 5.93 9.26 -3.84
CA ASP A 106 5.90 8.99 -5.28
C ASP A 106 6.84 7.83 -5.67
N LEU A 107 8.04 7.76 -5.07
CA LEU A 107 8.95 6.63 -5.28
C LEU A 107 8.36 5.29 -4.81
N LEU A 108 7.76 5.28 -3.61
CA LEU A 108 7.07 4.10 -3.07
C LEU A 108 5.87 3.69 -3.95
N GLY A 109 5.15 4.66 -4.49
CA GLY A 109 4.05 4.44 -5.44
C GLY A 109 4.55 3.83 -6.75
N GLY A 110 5.63 4.35 -7.31
CA GLY A 110 6.29 3.80 -8.50
C GLY A 110 6.80 2.37 -8.31
N ALA A 111 7.22 2.02 -7.09
CA ALA A 111 7.63 0.67 -6.72
C ALA A 111 6.44 -0.27 -6.41
N GLY A 112 5.20 0.19 -6.51
CA GLY A 112 4.01 -0.62 -6.26
C GLY A 112 3.76 -0.94 -4.79
N MET A 113 4.25 -0.13 -3.85
CA MET A 113 4.16 -0.40 -2.41
C MET A 113 3.09 0.45 -1.72
N LEU A 114 3.25 1.76 -1.75
CA LEU A 114 2.43 2.73 -1.04
C LEU A 114 2.25 3.98 -1.88
N THR A 115 1.03 4.46 -2.05
CA THR A 115 0.75 5.70 -2.77
C THR A 115 -0.09 6.67 -1.92
N GLY A 116 -0.07 7.94 -2.31
CA GLY A 116 -0.93 8.98 -1.75
C GLY A 116 -2.01 9.36 -2.75
N LEU A 117 -3.23 8.89 -2.53
CA LEU A 117 -4.37 9.26 -3.36
C LEU A 117 -4.72 10.73 -3.09
N GLN A 118 -4.66 11.53 -4.15
CA GLN A 118 -5.03 12.95 -4.06
C GLN A 118 -6.55 13.11 -4.06
N LYS A 119 -7.04 14.11 -3.32
CA LYS A 119 -8.46 14.46 -3.35
C LYS A 119 -8.85 14.85 -4.77
N TYR A 120 -9.93 14.27 -5.28
CA TYR A 120 -10.52 14.76 -6.54
C TYR A 120 -10.99 16.22 -6.34
N ALA A 121 -10.40 17.14 -7.08
CA ALA A 121 -10.75 18.54 -7.08
C ALA A 121 -10.67 19.04 -8.51
N GLY A 122 -11.62 19.84 -8.94
CA GLY A 122 -11.77 20.30 -10.32
C GLY A 122 -10.59 21.13 -10.88
N THR A 123 -9.56 21.41 -10.07
CA THR A 123 -8.33 22.09 -10.52
C THR A 123 -7.08 21.41 -9.97
N ALA A 124 -6.04 21.29 -10.81
CA ALA A 124 -4.75 20.68 -10.45
C ALA A 124 -4.07 21.33 -9.24
N VAL A 125 -4.27 22.65 -9.03
CA VAL A 125 -3.70 23.39 -7.89
C VAL A 125 -4.33 22.95 -6.57
N ARG A 126 -5.65 22.75 -6.52
CA ARG A 126 -6.33 22.25 -5.31
C ARG A 126 -6.02 20.80 -5.02
N GLN A 127 -5.73 20.00 -6.04
CA GLN A 127 -5.29 18.61 -5.88
C GLN A 127 -3.92 18.55 -5.17
N ARG A 128 -2.93 19.33 -5.64
CA ARG A 128 -1.56 19.33 -5.09
C ARG A 128 -1.47 19.84 -3.66
N GLY A 129 -2.38 20.70 -3.23
CA GLY A 129 -2.43 21.24 -1.86
C GLY A 129 -3.20 20.38 -0.87
N SER A 130 -3.84 19.30 -1.31
CA SER A 130 -4.66 18.45 -0.43
C SER A 130 -3.83 17.42 0.33
N SER A 131 -4.28 17.08 1.54
CA SER A 131 -3.73 15.97 2.30
C SER A 131 -4.01 14.66 1.56
N PRO A 132 -3.00 13.81 1.29
CA PRO A 132 -3.21 12.55 0.61
C PRO A 132 -3.93 11.55 1.51
N LYS A 133 -4.75 10.70 0.91
CA LYS A 133 -5.20 9.46 1.52
C LYS A 133 -4.15 8.39 1.24
N LEU A 134 -3.54 7.86 2.29
CA LEU A 134 -2.51 6.83 2.15
C LEU A 134 -3.15 5.51 1.73
N GLN A 135 -2.55 4.84 0.78
CA GLN A 135 -3.06 3.61 0.18
C GLN A 135 -1.92 2.65 -0.10
N VAL A 136 -1.88 1.52 0.63
CA VAL A 136 -1.01 0.41 0.24
C VAL A 136 -1.56 -0.28 -1.00
N LEU A 137 -0.67 -0.76 -1.85
CA LEU A 137 -1.06 -1.41 -3.10
C LEU A 137 -1.19 -2.94 -2.96
N ASN A 138 -0.92 -3.47 -1.75
CA ASN A 138 -1.17 -4.86 -1.38
C ASN A 138 -1.33 -4.95 0.15
N THR A 139 -2.39 -5.59 0.62
CA THR A 139 -2.68 -5.70 2.07
C THR A 139 -1.65 -6.50 2.84
N ALA A 140 -0.95 -7.45 2.19
CA ALA A 140 0.19 -8.17 2.77
C ALA A 140 1.26 -7.22 3.37
N LEU A 141 1.42 -6.02 2.78
CA LEU A 141 2.38 -5.02 3.26
C LEU A 141 1.97 -4.45 4.63
N MET A 142 0.67 -4.36 4.92
CA MET A 142 0.16 -3.95 6.23
C MET A 142 0.28 -5.07 7.26
N THR A 143 -0.21 -6.25 6.91
CA THR A 143 -0.36 -7.37 7.85
C THR A 143 0.99 -7.97 8.22
N ALA A 144 1.95 -8.04 7.31
CA ALA A 144 3.31 -8.49 7.63
C ALA A 144 4.01 -7.63 8.70
N GLN A 145 3.62 -6.35 8.84
CA GLN A 145 4.19 -5.42 9.79
C GLN A 145 3.33 -5.22 11.05
N SER A 146 2.08 -5.67 11.04
CA SER A 146 1.14 -5.41 12.14
C SER A 146 1.45 -6.19 13.43
N GLY A 147 2.11 -7.33 13.30
CA GLY A 147 2.29 -8.28 14.41
C GLY A 147 1.03 -9.08 14.77
N LEU A 148 -0.13 -8.76 14.19
CA LEU A 148 -1.39 -9.45 14.45
C LEU A 148 -1.44 -10.80 13.74
N THR A 149 -2.17 -11.77 14.32
CA THR A 149 -2.65 -12.96 13.59
C THR A 149 -3.89 -12.60 12.78
N ILE A 150 -4.35 -13.52 11.92
CA ILE A 150 -5.59 -13.29 11.16
C ILE A 150 -6.80 -13.11 12.09
N GLU A 151 -6.89 -13.92 13.14
CA GLU A 151 -7.94 -13.85 14.15
C GLU A 151 -7.84 -12.53 14.94
N GLY A 152 -6.62 -12.12 15.31
CA GLY A 152 -6.38 -10.86 15.99
C GLY A 152 -6.74 -9.65 15.11
N ALA A 153 -6.47 -9.72 13.82
CA ALA A 153 -6.85 -8.69 12.85
C ALA A 153 -8.37 -8.61 12.65
N GLN A 154 -9.06 -9.76 12.62
CA GLN A 154 -10.53 -9.82 12.51
C GLN A 154 -11.22 -9.32 13.77
N ALA A 155 -10.65 -9.58 14.94
CA ALA A 155 -11.17 -9.09 16.22
C ALA A 155 -11.03 -7.56 16.38
N ASP A 156 -10.06 -6.94 15.72
CA ASP A 156 -9.91 -5.48 15.64
C ASP A 156 -10.71 -4.92 14.45
N CYS A 157 -11.97 -4.55 14.72
CA CYS A 157 -12.88 -4.04 13.69
C CYS A 157 -12.34 -2.82 12.93
N GLU A 158 -11.57 -1.95 13.59
CA GLU A 158 -10.97 -0.78 12.93
C GLU A 158 -9.87 -1.21 11.98
N TYR A 159 -8.98 -2.09 12.43
CA TYR A 159 -7.89 -2.61 11.61
C TYR A 159 -8.43 -3.42 10.41
N TRP A 160 -9.42 -4.30 10.66
CA TRP A 160 -10.06 -5.09 9.62
C TRP A 160 -10.76 -4.21 8.57
N GLY A 161 -11.48 -3.19 9.01
CA GLY A 161 -12.11 -2.21 8.12
C GLY A 161 -11.09 -1.50 7.23
N ARG A 162 -9.92 -1.15 7.77
CA ARG A 162 -8.83 -0.57 6.98
C ARG A 162 -8.19 -1.55 6.00
N LEU A 163 -8.11 -2.84 6.34
CA LEU A 163 -7.69 -3.89 5.39
C LEU A 163 -8.66 -4.00 4.22
N VAL A 164 -9.96 -4.06 4.48
CA VAL A 164 -11.01 -4.10 3.44
C VAL A 164 -10.88 -2.87 2.53
N GLU A 165 -10.83 -1.67 3.10
CA GLU A 165 -10.70 -0.43 2.33
C GLU A 165 -9.42 -0.40 1.49
N SER A 166 -8.30 -0.86 2.07
CA SER A 166 -7.01 -0.93 1.37
C SER A 166 -7.02 -1.97 0.26
N ALA A 167 -7.70 -3.11 0.44
CA ALA A 167 -7.85 -4.13 -0.60
C ALA A 167 -8.66 -3.60 -1.80
N VAL A 168 -9.77 -2.89 -1.53
CA VAL A 168 -10.56 -2.23 -2.58
C VAL A 168 -9.73 -1.17 -3.30
N GLY A 169 -9.05 -0.31 -2.57
CA GLY A 169 -8.18 0.72 -3.16
C GLY A 169 -7.04 0.14 -3.99
N ALA A 170 -6.41 -0.94 -3.53
CA ALA A 170 -5.37 -1.65 -4.27
C ALA A 170 -5.93 -2.30 -5.55
N HIS A 171 -7.11 -2.92 -5.48
CA HIS A 171 -7.78 -3.49 -6.64
C HIS A 171 -8.05 -2.44 -7.72
N LEU A 172 -8.60 -1.30 -7.33
CA LEU A 172 -8.89 -0.18 -8.24
C LEU A 172 -7.62 0.43 -8.83
N ALA A 173 -6.56 0.60 -8.03
CA ALA A 173 -5.29 1.13 -8.51
C ALA A 173 -4.61 0.18 -9.50
N ASN A 174 -4.64 -1.13 -9.24
CA ASN A 174 -4.08 -2.15 -10.14
C ASN A 174 -4.90 -2.28 -11.45
N ALA A 175 -6.23 -2.20 -11.40
CA ALA A 175 -7.08 -2.18 -12.58
C ALA A 175 -6.83 -0.94 -13.46
N ALA A 176 -6.62 0.23 -12.85
CA ALA A 176 -6.29 1.46 -13.56
C ALA A 176 -4.92 1.39 -14.27
N ALA A 177 -3.97 0.63 -13.73
CA ALA A 177 -2.66 0.40 -14.36
C ALA A 177 -2.75 -0.45 -15.65
N VAL A 178 -3.82 -1.23 -15.81
CA VAL A 178 -4.09 -2.04 -17.03
C VAL A 178 -4.74 -1.23 -18.17
N GLY A 179 -4.92 0.10 -18.01
CA GLY A 179 -5.33 1.00 -19.09
C GLY A 179 -6.74 1.58 -18.98
N GLU A 180 -7.49 1.27 -17.95
CA GLU A 180 -8.77 1.93 -17.67
C GLU A 180 -8.57 3.08 -16.70
N ARG A 181 -8.46 4.29 -17.24
CA ARG A 181 -8.53 5.50 -16.41
C ARG A 181 -9.94 5.65 -15.87
N TRP A 182 -10.07 5.68 -14.58
CA TRP A 182 -11.31 5.88 -13.81
C TRP A 182 -12.15 7.13 -14.24
N THR A 183 -11.53 8.07 -14.94
CA THR A 183 -12.18 9.28 -15.43
C THR A 183 -13.13 9.06 -16.61
N ARG A 184 -13.21 7.88 -17.23
CA ARG A 184 -14.07 7.64 -18.39
C ARG A 184 -15.43 6.99 -18.07
N SER A 185 -15.62 6.47 -16.87
CA SER A 185 -16.91 5.84 -16.52
C SER A 185 -18.02 6.82 -16.14
N ALA A 186 -17.71 8.08 -15.89
CA ALA A 186 -18.70 9.11 -15.55
C ALA A 186 -19.35 9.76 -16.80
N GLU A 187 -18.80 9.56 -17.99
CA GLU A 187 -19.33 10.15 -19.23
C GLU A 187 -20.17 9.17 -20.09
N ALA A 188 -20.30 7.92 -19.64
CA ALA A 188 -21.05 6.90 -20.39
C ALA A 188 -22.49 6.69 -19.89
N VAL A 189 -23.01 7.55 -19.00
CA VAL A 189 -24.39 7.56 -18.54
C VAL A 189 -24.99 8.94 -18.75
N THR A 190 -25.21 9.30 -19.99
CA THR A 190 -26.20 10.28 -20.45
C THR A 190 -26.88 9.76 -21.68
#